data_de5fbe546d797fc7f4baf74b9358df21
#
_entry.id   de5fbe546d797fc7f4baf74b9358df21
#
_cell.length_a   1.000
_cell.length_b   1.000
_cell.length_c   1.000
_cell.angle_alpha   90.00
_cell.angle_beta   90.00
_cell.angle_gamma   90.00
#
_symmetry.space_group_name_H-M   'P 1'
#
loop_
_entity.id
_entity.type
_entity.pdbx_description
1 polymer ?
#
loop_
_entity_poly.entity_id
_entity_poly.type
_entity_poly.pdbx_seq_one_letter_code
_entity_poly.pdbx_strand_id
1 'polypeptide(L)'
;MQVAGIDLAWGSRARTGVALTDEHGALLRSASVTTDEQIADFLSGNSPAVIAIDAPIIVTNASGMRECERDLSRDFRRFHAGTHPTNVSRPSMQPEPRAKRLVQAHGWGTDVELSPGPMSPVALEVYPHSSMVGLFGLDRVI
;
A
#
# COMPACT_ATOMS: atom_id res chain seq x y z
N MET A 1 -8.13 -16.23 7.68
CA MET A 1 -8.05 -15.18 6.63
C MET A 1 -6.58 -14.83 6.41
N GLN A 2 -6.16 -14.51 5.18
CA GLN A 2 -4.79 -14.06 4.92
C GLN A 2 -4.80 -12.57 4.57
N VAL A 3 -3.68 -11.90 4.87
CA VAL A 3 -3.44 -10.49 4.52
C VAL A 3 -2.11 -10.40 3.76
N ALA A 4 -2.10 -9.71 2.63
CA ALA A 4 -0.87 -9.40 1.90
C ALA A 4 -0.45 -7.95 2.16
N GLY A 5 0.84 -7.74 2.41
CA GLY A 5 1.47 -6.42 2.50
C GLY A 5 2.40 -6.22 1.30
N ILE A 6 2.34 -5.06 0.66
CA ILE A 6 3.15 -4.68 -0.50
C ILE A 6 3.76 -3.30 -0.27
N ASP A 7 5.06 -3.25 0.02
CA ASP A 7 5.86 -2.01 0.00
C ASP A 7 6.27 -1.75 -1.45
N LEU A 8 5.40 -1.06 -2.18
CA LEU A 8 5.46 -0.96 -3.63
C LEU A 8 6.46 0.12 -4.08
N ALA A 9 7.54 -0.29 -4.72
CA ALA A 9 8.48 0.62 -5.34
C ALA A 9 7.81 1.49 -6.42
N TRP A 10 8.13 2.77 -6.44
CA TRP A 10 7.54 3.76 -7.38
C TRP A 10 8.02 3.59 -8.83
N GLY A 11 9.12 2.90 -9.03
CA GLY A 11 9.73 2.66 -10.35
C GLY A 11 9.95 1.17 -10.64
N SER A 12 10.05 0.82 -11.91
CA SER A 12 10.19 -0.57 -12.38
C SER A 12 11.56 -1.22 -12.09
N ARG A 13 12.54 -0.46 -11.58
CA ARG A 13 13.89 -0.96 -11.27
C ARG A 13 14.16 -1.09 -9.77
N ALA A 14 13.34 -0.46 -8.94
CA ALA A 14 13.48 -0.54 -7.49
C ALA A 14 12.80 -1.82 -6.96
N ARG A 15 13.26 -2.27 -5.81
CA ARG A 15 12.73 -3.50 -5.18
C ARG A 15 11.45 -3.20 -4.43
N THR A 16 10.47 -4.06 -4.59
CA THR A 16 9.20 -4.09 -3.87
C THR A 16 9.29 -5.18 -2.80
N GLY A 17 8.98 -4.83 -1.56
CA GLY A 17 8.81 -5.81 -0.49
C GLY A 17 7.40 -6.40 -0.57
N VAL A 18 7.30 -7.73 -0.43
CA VAL A 18 6.01 -8.42 -0.36
C VAL A 18 5.98 -9.38 0.83
N ALA A 19 4.87 -9.41 1.55
CA ALA A 19 4.68 -10.28 2.69
C ALA A 19 3.26 -10.85 2.71
N LEU A 20 3.11 -12.02 3.30
CA LEU A 20 1.82 -12.66 3.53
C LEU A 20 1.76 -13.05 5.02
N THR A 21 0.66 -12.71 5.66
CA THR A 21 0.38 -13.07 7.05
C THR A 21 -0.94 -13.82 7.17
N ASP A 22 -1.13 -14.53 8.26
CA ASP A 22 -2.45 -15.00 8.68
C ASP A 22 -3.28 -13.90 9.37
N GLU A 23 -4.47 -14.23 9.82
CA GLU A 23 -5.38 -13.31 10.52
C GLU A 23 -4.90 -12.87 11.91
N HIS A 24 -3.91 -13.53 12.45
CA HIS A 24 -3.30 -13.19 13.74
C HIS A 24 -2.03 -12.35 13.57
N GLY A 25 -1.64 -12.04 12.32
CA GLY A 25 -0.45 -11.28 11.99
C GLY A 25 0.83 -12.13 11.98
N ALA A 26 0.73 -13.46 12.08
CA ALA A 26 1.90 -14.32 11.97
C ALA A 26 2.39 -14.34 10.51
N LEU A 27 3.68 -14.05 10.31
CA LEU A 27 4.31 -14.04 9.00
C LEU A 27 4.36 -15.45 8.40
N LEU A 28 3.71 -15.65 7.26
CA LEU A 28 3.72 -16.91 6.53
C LEU A 28 4.89 -16.96 5.54
N ARG A 29 5.12 -15.89 4.81
CA ARG A 29 6.24 -15.74 3.86
C ARG A 29 6.48 -14.28 3.51
N SER A 30 7.70 -13.98 3.07
CA SER A 30 8.06 -12.67 2.52
C SER A 30 9.09 -12.83 1.40
N ALA A 31 9.16 -11.85 0.52
CA ALA A 31 10.14 -11.78 -0.55
C ALA A 31 10.43 -10.32 -0.93
N SER A 32 11.50 -10.14 -1.69
CA SER A 32 11.82 -8.88 -2.36
C SER A 32 11.83 -9.14 -3.86
N VAL A 33 10.93 -8.45 -4.57
CA VAL A 33 10.67 -8.64 -6.00
C VAL A 33 10.86 -7.32 -6.75
N THR A 34 10.81 -7.35 -8.08
CA THR A 34 11.03 -6.14 -8.89
C THR A 34 9.86 -5.86 -9.83
N THR A 35 9.24 -6.90 -10.40
CA THR A 35 8.20 -6.73 -11.42
C THR A 35 6.80 -7.05 -10.87
N ASP A 36 5.77 -6.58 -11.58
CA ASP A 36 4.37 -6.86 -11.21
C ASP A 36 4.04 -8.34 -11.41
N GLU A 37 4.67 -9.01 -12.39
CA GLU A 37 4.54 -10.46 -12.58
C GLU A 37 5.11 -11.23 -11.38
N GLN A 38 6.23 -10.79 -10.82
CA GLN A 38 6.80 -11.42 -9.63
C GLN A 38 5.92 -11.20 -8.37
N ILE A 39 5.21 -10.07 -8.29
CA ILE A 39 4.19 -9.86 -7.25
C ILE A 39 3.05 -10.88 -7.44
N ALA A 40 2.55 -11.03 -8.67
CA ALA A 40 1.51 -11.99 -8.99
C ALA A 40 1.93 -13.43 -8.68
N ASP A 41 3.15 -13.81 -9.05
CA ASP A 41 3.73 -15.14 -8.74
C ASP A 41 3.85 -15.38 -7.23
N PHE A 42 4.27 -14.34 -6.47
CA PHE A 42 4.32 -14.43 -5.01
C PHE A 42 2.95 -14.67 -4.40
N LEU A 43 1.91 -14.02 -4.90
CA LEU A 43 0.53 -14.18 -4.42
C LEU A 43 -0.14 -15.45 -4.95
N SER A 44 0.40 -16.06 -6.01
CA SER A 44 -0.15 -17.27 -6.63
C SER A 44 -0.29 -18.42 -5.63
N GLY A 45 -1.40 -19.13 -5.69
CA GLY A 45 -1.74 -20.22 -4.76
C GLY A 45 -2.15 -19.77 -3.35
N ASN A 46 -2.21 -18.45 -3.10
CA ASN A 46 -2.73 -17.86 -1.88
C ASN A 46 -4.00 -17.06 -2.18
N SER A 47 -4.82 -16.82 -1.16
CA SER A 47 -6.09 -16.10 -1.31
C SER A 47 -6.22 -15.05 -0.21
N PRO A 48 -5.36 -14.01 -0.22
CA PRO A 48 -5.48 -12.93 0.76
C PRO A 48 -6.81 -12.18 0.57
N ALA A 49 -7.50 -11.91 1.66
CA ALA A 49 -8.74 -11.13 1.64
C ALA A 49 -8.48 -9.63 1.67
N VAL A 50 -7.33 -9.21 2.23
CA VAL A 50 -6.90 -7.81 2.30
C VAL A 50 -5.51 -7.68 1.68
N ILE A 51 -5.34 -6.65 0.85
CA ILE A 51 -4.08 -6.28 0.22
C ILE A 51 -3.70 -4.88 0.70
N ALA A 52 -2.77 -4.77 1.63
CA ALA A 52 -2.25 -3.50 2.12
C ALA A 52 -1.10 -3.03 1.22
N ILE A 53 -1.23 -1.87 0.57
CA ILE A 53 -0.24 -1.36 -0.40
C ILE A 53 0.32 -0.03 0.11
N ASP A 54 1.63 0.03 0.37
CA ASP A 54 2.35 1.28 0.68
C ASP A 54 2.67 2.02 -0.62
N ALA A 55 1.63 2.50 -1.27
CA ALA A 55 1.70 3.38 -2.44
C ALA A 55 0.32 4.00 -2.73
N PRO A 56 0.28 5.17 -3.36
CA PRO A 56 -0.97 5.83 -3.74
C PRO A 56 -1.77 4.99 -4.75
N ILE A 57 -3.02 4.66 -4.41
CA ILE A 57 -3.95 3.97 -5.30
C ILE A 57 -4.82 4.98 -6.07
N ILE A 58 -5.40 5.94 -5.36
CA ILE A 58 -6.31 6.95 -5.92
C ILE A 58 -5.67 8.32 -5.81
N VAL A 59 -5.35 8.92 -6.97
CA VAL A 59 -4.75 10.25 -7.07
C VAL A 59 -5.54 11.06 -8.09
N THR A 60 -6.24 12.10 -7.64
CA THR A 60 -7.13 12.92 -8.48
C THR A 60 -6.78 14.41 -8.44
N ASN A 61 -6.01 14.86 -7.45
CA ASN A 61 -5.62 16.26 -7.30
C ASN A 61 -4.54 16.65 -8.32
N ALA A 62 -4.69 17.83 -8.92
CA ALA A 62 -3.77 18.35 -9.95
C ALA A 62 -2.39 18.71 -9.37
N SER A 63 -2.32 19.17 -8.12
CA SER A 63 -1.09 19.61 -7.45
C SER A 63 -1.22 19.52 -5.94
N GLY A 64 -0.09 19.69 -5.22
CA GLY A 64 -0.05 19.68 -3.76
C GLY A 64 -0.28 18.29 -3.16
N MET A 65 -0.76 18.27 -1.94
CA MET A 65 -1.08 17.06 -1.17
C MET A 65 -2.56 16.72 -1.30
N ARG A 66 -2.89 15.41 -1.29
CA ARG A 66 -4.26 14.91 -1.09
C ARG A 66 -4.73 15.28 0.34
N GLU A 67 -6.03 15.26 0.58
CA GLU A 67 -6.59 15.55 1.91
C GLU A 67 -6.07 14.58 2.97
N CYS A 68 -6.10 13.29 2.70
CA CYS A 68 -5.57 12.26 3.60
C CYS A 68 -4.08 12.46 3.94
N GLU A 69 -3.26 12.91 2.98
CA GLU A 69 -1.85 13.21 3.21
C GLU A 69 -1.66 14.43 4.12
N ARG A 70 -2.49 15.48 3.94
CA ARG A 70 -2.46 16.65 4.85
C ARG A 70 -2.83 16.27 6.27
N ASP A 71 -3.85 15.45 6.44
CA ASP A 71 -4.32 15.00 7.75
C ASP A 71 -3.27 14.14 8.44
N LEU A 72 -2.73 13.14 7.76
CA LEU A 72 -1.63 12.33 8.29
C LEU A 72 -0.40 13.18 8.63
N SER A 73 -0.02 14.12 7.76
CA SER A 73 1.12 15.00 8.04
C SER A 73 0.86 15.95 9.21
N ARG A 74 -0.36 16.46 9.38
CA ARG A 74 -0.73 17.29 10.54
C ARG A 74 -0.53 16.50 11.83
N ASP A 75 -0.97 15.26 11.89
CA ASP A 75 -1.03 14.47 13.11
C ASP A 75 0.30 13.74 13.41
N PHE A 76 1.05 13.33 12.37
CA PHE A 76 2.21 12.45 12.51
C PHE A 76 3.57 13.08 12.16
N ARG A 77 3.64 14.29 11.56
CA ARG A 77 4.93 14.92 11.21
C ARG A 77 5.87 15.13 12.40
N ARG A 78 5.33 15.36 13.59
CA ARG A 78 6.13 15.51 14.83
C ARG A 78 6.90 14.24 15.21
N PHE A 79 6.44 13.08 14.72
CA PHE A 79 7.07 11.78 14.91
C PHE A 79 7.98 11.38 13.73
N HIS A 80 8.27 12.31 12.82
CA HIS A 80 8.97 12.09 11.55
C HIS A 80 8.22 11.10 10.61
N ALA A 81 6.92 10.93 10.80
CA ALA A 81 6.04 10.03 10.06
C ALA A 81 5.00 10.77 9.21
N GLY A 82 5.30 11.99 8.78
CA GLY A 82 4.47 12.73 7.83
C GLY A 82 4.65 12.20 6.40
N THR A 83 3.59 12.31 5.59
CA THR A 83 3.57 11.84 4.21
C THR A 83 4.22 12.82 3.23
N HIS A 84 4.56 12.33 2.05
CA HIS A 84 4.97 13.14 0.92
C HIS A 84 3.78 13.51 0.02
N PRO A 85 3.79 14.73 -0.58
CA PRO A 85 2.69 15.14 -1.47
C PRO A 85 2.62 14.24 -2.70
N THR A 86 1.41 13.78 -3.02
CA THR A 86 1.11 13.00 -4.23
C THR A 86 0.05 13.72 -5.06
N ASN A 87 0.30 13.86 -6.37
CA ASN A 87 -0.61 14.49 -7.32
C ASN A 87 -0.32 14.03 -8.75
N VAL A 88 -1.26 14.26 -9.67
CA VAL A 88 -1.17 13.80 -11.06
C VAL A 88 -0.08 14.50 -11.88
N SER A 89 0.49 15.64 -11.43
CA SER A 89 1.60 16.29 -12.13
C SER A 89 2.94 15.59 -11.94
N ARG A 90 3.05 14.68 -11.00
CA ARG A 90 4.30 13.93 -10.76
C ARG A 90 4.50 12.85 -11.81
N PRO A 91 5.72 12.71 -12.37
CA PRO A 91 6.01 11.68 -13.39
C PRO A 91 5.70 10.25 -12.93
N SER A 92 5.93 9.94 -11.64
CA SER A 92 5.63 8.63 -11.06
C SER A 92 4.12 8.29 -11.00
N MET A 93 3.26 9.30 -11.19
CA MET A 93 1.79 9.13 -11.21
C MET A 93 1.24 9.12 -12.65
N GLN A 94 2.10 9.08 -13.68
CA GLN A 94 1.71 9.14 -15.08
C GLN A 94 1.92 7.80 -15.80
N PRO A 95 1.01 7.37 -16.70
CA PRO A 95 -0.33 7.95 -16.92
C PRO A 95 -1.29 7.73 -15.75
N GLU A 96 -0.94 6.83 -14.84
CA GLU A 96 -1.64 6.55 -13.58
C GLU A 96 -0.69 5.87 -12.56
N PRO A 97 -1.01 5.90 -11.25
CA PRO A 97 -0.18 5.27 -10.22
C PRO A 97 0.04 3.77 -10.47
N ARG A 98 1.26 3.27 -10.21
CA ARG A 98 1.57 1.83 -10.33
C ARG A 98 0.63 0.97 -9.47
N ALA A 99 0.33 1.40 -8.24
CA ALA A 99 -0.61 0.69 -7.36
C ALA A 99 -2.00 0.56 -7.98
N LYS A 100 -2.51 1.61 -8.64
CA LYS A 100 -3.80 1.57 -9.34
C LYS A 100 -3.81 0.52 -10.46
N ARG A 101 -2.75 0.48 -11.28
CA ARG A 101 -2.64 -0.55 -12.33
C ARG A 101 -2.60 -1.97 -11.76
N LEU A 102 -1.85 -2.16 -10.67
CA LEU A 102 -1.77 -3.46 -9.98
C LEU A 102 -3.14 -3.90 -9.48
N VAL A 103 -3.87 -3.00 -8.80
CA VAL A 103 -5.24 -3.25 -8.31
C VAL A 103 -6.18 -3.63 -9.44
N GLN A 104 -6.15 -2.91 -10.57
CA GLN A 104 -6.98 -3.19 -11.73
C GLN A 104 -6.64 -4.53 -12.40
N ALA A 105 -5.34 -4.82 -12.56
CA ALA A 105 -4.87 -6.06 -13.18
C ALA A 105 -5.30 -7.31 -12.40
N HIS A 106 -5.42 -7.20 -11.08
CA HIS A 106 -5.85 -8.30 -10.21
C HIS A 106 -7.35 -8.29 -9.88
N GLY A 107 -8.10 -7.25 -10.29
CA GLY A 107 -9.52 -7.12 -9.98
C GLY A 107 -9.83 -6.92 -8.49
N TRP A 108 -8.89 -6.38 -7.71
CA TRP A 108 -9.12 -6.09 -6.28
C TRP A 108 -10.07 -4.92 -6.10
N GLY A 109 -11.00 -5.02 -5.14
CA GLY A 109 -11.85 -3.89 -4.75
C GLY A 109 -11.05 -2.81 -4.01
N THR A 110 -11.51 -1.56 -4.08
CA THR A 110 -10.93 -0.43 -3.33
C THR A 110 -11.94 0.26 -2.42
N ASP A 111 -13.15 -0.26 -2.37
CA ASP A 111 -14.19 0.26 -1.49
C ASP A 111 -14.04 -0.37 -0.10
N VAL A 112 -13.75 0.47 0.90
CA VAL A 112 -13.56 0.05 2.30
C VAL A 112 -14.85 -0.41 2.98
N GLU A 113 -16.00 -0.08 2.40
CA GLU A 113 -17.30 -0.58 2.87
C GLU A 113 -17.58 -2.03 2.44
N LEU A 114 -16.78 -2.55 1.49
CA LEU A 114 -16.90 -3.95 1.11
C LEU A 114 -16.41 -4.86 2.24
N SER A 115 -17.12 -5.96 2.43
CA SER A 115 -16.63 -7.03 3.32
C SER A 115 -15.54 -7.81 2.60
N PRO A 116 -14.26 -7.70 3.03
CA PRO A 116 -13.16 -8.39 2.36
C PRO A 116 -13.31 -9.91 2.51
N GLY A 117 -12.93 -10.63 1.46
CA GLY A 117 -12.93 -12.10 1.46
C GLY A 117 -12.01 -12.65 0.36
N PRO A 118 -11.68 -13.95 0.41
CA PRO A 118 -10.78 -14.57 -0.57
C PRO A 118 -11.27 -14.46 -2.02
N MET A 119 -12.59 -14.42 -2.21
CA MET A 119 -13.23 -14.27 -3.54
C MET A 119 -13.48 -12.80 -3.92
N SER A 120 -13.31 -11.87 -2.97
CA SER A 120 -13.50 -10.44 -3.16
C SER A 120 -12.43 -9.68 -2.36
N PRO A 121 -11.15 -9.78 -2.76
CA PRO A 121 -10.06 -9.11 -2.06
C PRO A 121 -10.23 -7.59 -2.12
N VAL A 122 -9.92 -6.91 -1.02
CA VAL A 122 -9.94 -5.45 -0.93
C VAL A 122 -8.51 -4.93 -0.80
N ALA A 123 -8.12 -4.03 -1.70
CA ALA A 123 -6.85 -3.32 -1.64
C ALA A 123 -7.02 -2.01 -0.86
N LEU A 124 -6.15 -1.80 0.12
CA LEU A 124 -6.10 -0.61 0.95
C LEU A 124 -4.76 0.10 0.75
N GLU A 125 -4.80 1.41 0.53
CA GLU A 125 -3.61 2.24 0.64
C GLU A 125 -3.22 2.38 2.11
N VAL A 126 -1.98 2.07 2.44
CA VAL A 126 -1.44 2.18 3.80
C VAL A 126 -0.21 3.07 3.82
N TYR A 127 0.12 3.59 5.00
CA TYR A 127 1.34 4.35 5.25
C TYR A 127 2.03 3.80 6.51
N PRO A 128 2.97 2.85 6.38
CA PRO A 128 3.55 2.13 7.51
C PRO A 128 4.20 3.01 8.58
N HIS A 129 4.83 4.14 8.19
CA HIS A 129 5.49 5.03 9.14
C HIS A 129 4.53 5.55 10.22
N SER A 130 3.38 6.11 9.82
CA SER A 130 2.37 6.58 10.78
C SER A 130 1.69 5.42 11.49
N SER A 131 1.47 4.30 10.81
CA SER A 131 0.91 3.08 11.41
C SER A 131 1.81 2.54 12.54
N MET A 132 3.13 2.53 12.36
CA MET A 132 4.07 2.11 13.41
C MET A 132 4.03 3.03 14.64
N VAL A 133 3.91 4.34 14.44
CA VAL A 133 3.72 5.29 15.56
C VAL A 133 2.45 4.96 16.33
N GLY A 134 1.33 4.78 15.62
CA GLY A 134 0.03 4.47 16.25
C GLY A 134 -0.02 3.12 16.95
N LEU A 135 0.56 2.08 16.34
CA LEU A 135 0.51 0.70 16.86
C LEU A 135 1.51 0.46 17.99
N PHE A 136 2.69 1.05 17.91
CA PHE A 136 3.79 0.75 18.83
C PHE A 136 4.13 1.91 19.78
N GLY A 137 3.42 3.04 19.69
CA GLY A 137 3.65 4.22 20.52
C GLY A 137 5.06 4.81 20.37
N LEU A 138 5.60 4.80 19.12
CA LEU A 138 6.95 5.27 18.87
C LEU A 138 7.05 6.80 18.99
N ASP A 139 8.11 7.30 19.62
CA ASP A 139 8.38 8.73 19.69
C ASP A 139 8.79 9.32 18.32
N ARG A 140 9.35 8.50 17.44
CA ARG A 140 9.65 8.84 16.03
C ARG A 140 9.94 7.60 15.19
N VAL A 141 9.84 7.78 13.88
CA VAL A 141 10.31 6.82 12.87
C VAL A 141 11.61 7.35 12.26
N ILE A 142 12.62 6.49 12.07
CA ILE A 142 13.93 6.83 11.50
C ILE A 142 14.05 6.15 10.13
#